data_fab76ff9f69f0dd0d8f6f7dc7673a024
#
_entry.id   fab76ff9f69f0dd0d8f6f7dc7673a024
#
_cell.length_a   1.000
_cell.length_b   1.000
_cell.length_c   1.000
_cell.angle_alpha   90.00
_cell.angle_beta   90.00
_cell.angle_gamma   90.00
#
_symmetry.space_group_name_H-M   'P 1'
#
loop_
_entity.id
_entity.type
_entity.pdbx_description
1 polymer ?
#
loop_
_entity_poly.entity_id
_entity_poly.type
_entity_poly.pdbx_seq_one_letter_code
_entity_poly.pdbx_strand_id
1 'polypeptide(L)'
;GIYYFKNWIYDIWTHFRETGQWIIPQWDLKIGFGEPLISIILFNPATFVSIFFPIEHLEWYFIFLNFTRLWLCGFAFFLNAKCFVQDRYSILLASFIYTFCGARMMRIGDNSIISVIAIAIPFMCLGIEKILEENKKGYFFLGTLVCLMGFPYSILIVAIPVAGYACIRYYYVVQDKSIKNFLGKVWQVICAGIGALLIAAYQFVPYICNALQSARTEGGKIGNIFYYDIKYYFQAIRDIISITYYDDAWKIGMTSIGVIAILYLIAKRKTRGDKQFIFCMLLGLFVLLVPIADLAVNLFMGANGRFQYIYVFIIAMVIAMGCEQFVHGKIKRELP
;
A
#
# COMPACT_ATOMS: atom_id res chain seq x y z
N GLY A 1 -7.21 11.94 15.13
CA GLY A 1 -7.93 11.08 14.18
C GLY A 1 -8.87 10.09 14.87
N ILE A 2 -8.34 9.10 15.60
CA ILE A 2 -9.15 8.02 16.23
C ILE A 2 -10.19 8.58 17.21
N TYR A 3 -9.87 9.64 17.96
CA TYR A 3 -10.76 10.22 18.95
C TYR A 3 -12.03 10.82 18.32
N TYR A 4 -11.88 11.56 17.22
CA TYR A 4 -13.02 12.13 16.49
C TYR A 4 -13.90 11.04 15.87
N PHE A 5 -13.25 10.01 15.33
CA PHE A 5 -13.96 8.89 14.74
C PHE A 5 -14.75 8.08 15.79
N LYS A 6 -14.17 7.88 16.99
CA LYS A 6 -14.86 7.23 18.11
C LYS A 6 -16.12 7.98 18.52
N ASN A 7 -16.00 9.30 18.75
CA ASN A 7 -17.13 10.14 19.15
C ASN A 7 -18.23 10.11 18.11
N TRP A 8 -17.86 10.13 16.87
CA TRP A 8 -18.80 10.16 15.76
C TRP A 8 -19.53 8.81 15.54
N ILE A 9 -18.85 7.67 15.63
CA ILE A 9 -19.51 6.36 15.68
C ILE A 9 -20.45 6.30 16.88
N TYR A 10 -20.01 6.81 18.03
CA TYR A 10 -20.82 6.88 19.23
C TYR A 10 -22.12 7.68 19.01
N ASP A 11 -22.04 8.86 18.40
CA ASP A 11 -23.20 9.72 18.13
C ASP A 11 -24.20 9.03 17.20
N ILE A 12 -23.74 8.36 16.13
CA ILE A 12 -24.60 7.61 15.21
C ILE A 12 -25.31 6.45 15.92
N TRP A 13 -24.55 5.68 16.70
CA TRP A 13 -25.09 4.52 17.40
C TRP A 13 -26.07 4.90 18.49
N THR A 14 -25.78 5.95 19.26
CA THR A 14 -26.68 6.46 20.30
C THR A 14 -27.98 6.89 19.65
N HIS A 15 -27.92 7.68 18.57
CA HIS A 15 -29.10 8.11 17.87
C HIS A 15 -29.94 6.94 17.32
N PHE A 16 -29.29 5.95 16.69
CA PHE A 16 -29.97 4.74 16.21
C PHE A 16 -30.67 3.96 17.33
N ARG A 17 -30.02 3.80 18.48
CA ARG A 17 -30.62 3.10 19.63
C ARG A 17 -31.79 3.83 20.25
N GLU A 18 -31.74 5.17 20.28
CA GLU A 18 -32.80 5.99 20.87
C GLU A 18 -34.00 6.15 19.95
N THR A 19 -33.79 6.26 18.66
CA THR A 19 -34.83 6.61 17.69
C THR A 19 -35.21 5.49 16.73
N GLY A 20 -34.39 4.46 16.61
CA GLY A 20 -34.52 3.41 15.57
C GLY A 20 -34.20 3.91 14.16
N GLN A 21 -33.77 5.14 14.00
CA GLN A 21 -33.47 5.75 12.70
C GLN A 21 -31.98 5.94 12.50
N TRP A 22 -31.49 5.56 11.32
CA TRP A 22 -30.14 5.87 10.89
C TRP A 22 -30.08 7.32 10.40
N ILE A 23 -29.52 8.19 11.20
CA ILE A 23 -29.13 9.52 10.74
C ILE A 23 -27.62 9.54 10.61
N ILE A 24 -27.16 9.58 9.39
CA ILE A 24 -25.75 9.81 9.09
C ILE A 24 -25.65 11.32 8.81
N PRO A 25 -25.02 12.09 9.70
CA PRO A 25 -24.83 13.52 9.47
C PRO A 25 -24.05 13.69 8.18
N GLN A 26 -24.59 14.47 7.26
CA GLN A 26 -23.89 14.74 5.99
C GLN A 26 -22.72 15.69 6.17
N TRP A 27 -22.74 16.47 7.25
CA TRP A 27 -21.79 17.53 7.52
C TRP A 27 -21.47 17.59 9.02
N ASP A 28 -20.19 17.67 9.39
CA ASP A 28 -19.77 17.82 10.78
C ASP A 28 -18.89 19.07 10.94
N LEU A 29 -19.36 20.00 11.77
CA LEU A 29 -18.64 21.24 12.09
C LEU A 29 -17.45 21.01 13.00
N LYS A 30 -17.37 19.87 13.69
CA LYS A 30 -16.25 19.51 14.58
C LYS A 30 -15.00 19.08 13.81
N ILE A 31 -15.12 18.80 12.51
CA ILE A 31 -14.02 18.35 11.67
C ILE A 31 -13.69 19.45 10.66
N GLY A 32 -12.47 20.00 10.73
CA GLY A 32 -11.96 20.95 9.74
C GLY A 32 -12.76 22.22 9.51
N PHE A 33 -13.53 22.68 10.52
CA PHE A 33 -14.52 23.76 10.42
C PHE A 33 -15.74 23.46 9.53
N GLY A 34 -16.03 22.19 9.32
CA GLY A 34 -17.14 21.71 8.51
C GLY A 34 -16.66 20.97 7.27
N GLU A 35 -16.62 19.65 7.35
CA GLU A 35 -16.36 18.80 6.20
C GLU A 35 -17.50 17.80 5.97
N PRO A 36 -17.78 17.45 4.70
CA PRO A 36 -18.77 16.44 4.39
C PRO A 36 -18.26 15.06 4.83
N LEU A 37 -18.94 14.46 5.78
CA LEU A 37 -18.55 13.19 6.39
C LEU A 37 -18.53 12.03 5.40
N ILE A 38 -19.34 12.09 4.35
CA ILE A 38 -19.38 11.06 3.30
C ILE A 38 -18.03 10.91 2.57
N SER A 39 -17.23 11.99 2.54
CA SER A 39 -15.92 11.99 1.89
C SER A 39 -14.81 11.42 2.76
N ILE A 40 -15.03 11.31 4.08
CA ILE A 40 -13.90 11.11 4.99
C ILE A 40 -13.64 9.65 5.30
N ILE A 41 -14.53 8.83 5.71
CA ILE A 41 -14.17 7.42 6.10
C ILE A 41 -15.44 6.59 6.43
N LEU A 42 -16.60 7.22 6.40
CA LEU A 42 -17.81 6.74 7.02
C LEU A 42 -18.39 5.49 6.38
N PHE A 43 -18.23 5.38 5.08
CA PHE A 43 -18.79 4.28 4.32
C PHE A 43 -17.78 3.18 4.02
N ASN A 44 -16.63 3.18 4.71
CA ASN A 44 -15.75 2.03 4.67
C ASN A 44 -16.49 0.82 5.29
N PRO A 45 -16.61 -0.31 4.59
CA PRO A 45 -17.26 -1.51 5.12
C PRO A 45 -16.74 -1.93 6.50
N ALA A 46 -15.46 -1.67 6.80
CA ALA A 46 -14.89 -1.94 8.11
C ALA A 46 -15.56 -1.14 9.24
N THR A 47 -16.13 0.04 8.93
CA THR A 47 -16.85 0.84 9.93
C THR A 47 -18.14 0.15 10.40
N PHE A 48 -18.82 -0.57 9.50
CA PHE A 48 -20.04 -1.32 9.88
C PHE A 48 -19.75 -2.46 10.87
N VAL A 49 -18.52 -2.95 10.93
CA VAL A 49 -18.12 -3.96 11.92
C VAL A 49 -18.21 -3.41 13.34
N SER A 50 -18.12 -2.09 13.53
CA SER A 50 -18.30 -1.44 14.86
C SER A 50 -19.65 -1.74 15.50
N ILE A 51 -20.67 -2.11 14.69
CA ILE A 51 -22.02 -2.48 15.15
C ILE A 51 -22.02 -3.62 16.17
N PHE A 52 -21.06 -4.53 16.05
CA PHE A 52 -20.95 -5.69 16.92
C PHE A 52 -20.25 -5.39 18.24
N PHE A 53 -19.77 -4.16 18.44
CA PHE A 53 -19.05 -3.76 19.64
C PHE A 53 -19.94 -2.86 20.51
N PRO A 54 -19.93 -3.05 21.87
CA PRO A 54 -20.63 -2.15 22.78
C PRO A 54 -20.11 -0.72 22.65
N ILE A 55 -21.02 0.26 22.75
CA ILE A 55 -20.66 1.68 22.61
C ILE A 55 -19.63 2.10 23.67
N GLU A 56 -19.77 1.58 24.88
CA GLU A 56 -18.91 1.86 26.02
C GLU A 56 -17.47 1.36 25.79
N HIS A 57 -17.31 0.38 24.91
CA HIS A 57 -16.06 -0.33 24.63
C HIS A 57 -15.67 -0.28 23.15
N LEU A 58 -15.90 0.84 22.46
CA LEU A 58 -15.50 1.03 21.06
C LEU A 58 -13.98 0.92 20.82
N GLU A 59 -13.14 1.04 21.85
CA GLU A 59 -11.71 0.76 21.79
C GLU A 59 -11.42 -0.67 21.33
N TRP A 60 -12.22 -1.64 21.70
CA TRP A 60 -12.08 -3.02 21.24
C TRP A 60 -12.30 -3.17 19.73
N TYR A 61 -13.22 -2.37 19.15
CA TYR A 61 -13.37 -2.29 17.70
C TYR A 61 -12.09 -1.83 17.03
N PHE A 62 -11.43 -0.79 17.55
CA PHE A 62 -10.18 -0.28 16.96
C PHE A 62 -9.04 -1.28 17.09
N ILE A 63 -8.94 -1.98 18.24
CA ILE A 63 -7.96 -3.06 18.43
C ILE A 63 -8.21 -4.17 17.40
N PHE A 64 -9.46 -4.64 17.29
CA PHE A 64 -9.85 -5.67 16.33
C PHE A 64 -9.55 -5.23 14.88
N LEU A 65 -9.90 -4.00 14.52
CA LEU A 65 -9.66 -3.46 13.18
C LEU A 65 -8.16 -3.41 12.84
N ASN A 66 -7.33 -2.94 13.76
CA ASN A 66 -5.90 -2.86 13.55
C ASN A 66 -5.27 -4.27 13.45
N PHE A 67 -5.70 -5.21 14.27
CA PHE A 67 -5.26 -6.59 14.21
C PHE A 67 -5.64 -7.24 12.86
N THR A 68 -6.88 -7.04 12.43
CA THR A 68 -7.37 -7.52 11.14
C THR A 68 -6.59 -6.92 9.96
N ARG A 69 -6.27 -5.64 10.02
CA ARG A 69 -5.46 -4.97 8.99
C ARG A 69 -4.04 -5.53 8.93
N LEU A 70 -3.40 -5.77 10.06
CA LEU A 70 -2.09 -6.41 10.12
C LEU A 70 -2.12 -7.82 9.53
N TRP A 71 -3.12 -8.59 9.93
CA TRP A 71 -3.29 -9.95 9.42
C TRP A 71 -3.51 -9.96 7.91
N LEU A 72 -4.42 -9.14 7.41
CA LEU A 72 -4.69 -9.01 5.96
C LEU A 72 -3.46 -8.57 5.18
N CYS A 73 -2.65 -7.70 5.75
CA CYS A 73 -1.41 -7.25 5.13
C CYS A 73 -0.42 -8.40 4.94
N GLY A 74 -0.14 -9.15 6.02
CA GLY A 74 0.77 -10.30 5.96
C GLY A 74 0.22 -11.39 5.03
N PHE A 75 -1.08 -11.63 5.08
CA PHE A 75 -1.75 -12.60 4.23
C PHE A 75 -1.69 -12.23 2.74
N ALA A 76 -1.97 -10.98 2.40
CA ALA A 76 -1.88 -10.49 1.01
C ALA A 76 -0.45 -10.60 0.47
N PHE A 77 0.53 -10.22 1.29
CA PHE A 77 1.94 -10.37 0.93
C PHE A 77 2.33 -11.85 0.75
N PHE A 78 1.90 -12.71 1.67
CA PHE A 78 2.16 -14.15 1.59
C PHE A 78 1.63 -14.75 0.29
N LEU A 79 0.40 -14.40 -0.10
CA LEU A 79 -0.19 -14.89 -1.36
C LEU A 79 0.59 -14.42 -2.59
N ASN A 80 1.03 -13.15 -2.60
CA ASN A 80 1.84 -12.62 -3.70
C ASN A 80 3.22 -13.29 -3.75
N ALA A 81 3.90 -13.41 -2.60
CA ALA A 81 5.23 -13.98 -2.53
C ALA A 81 5.28 -15.45 -2.98
N LYS A 82 4.20 -16.20 -2.83
CA LYS A 82 4.08 -17.59 -3.34
C LYS A 82 4.22 -17.71 -4.86
N CYS A 83 4.01 -16.64 -5.61
CA CYS A 83 4.26 -16.65 -7.06
C CYS A 83 5.76 -16.71 -7.39
N PHE A 84 6.62 -16.31 -6.45
CA PHE A 84 8.06 -16.13 -6.68
C PHE A 84 8.95 -17.02 -5.81
N VAL A 85 8.48 -17.38 -4.62
CA VAL A 85 9.22 -18.08 -3.57
C VAL A 85 8.49 -19.38 -3.23
N GLN A 86 9.23 -20.50 -3.15
CA GLN A 86 8.63 -21.81 -2.84
C GLN A 86 8.78 -22.18 -1.36
N ASP A 87 9.86 -21.70 -0.72
CA ASP A 87 10.10 -21.97 0.68
C ASP A 87 9.15 -21.19 1.59
N ARG A 88 8.29 -21.94 2.29
CA ARG A 88 7.24 -21.36 3.15
C ARG A 88 7.81 -20.53 4.31
N TYR A 89 8.95 -20.94 4.86
CA TYR A 89 9.56 -20.22 5.99
C TYR A 89 10.14 -18.89 5.55
N SER A 90 10.77 -18.82 4.39
CA SER A 90 11.26 -17.57 3.78
C SER A 90 10.10 -16.61 3.48
N ILE A 91 8.96 -17.13 2.97
CA ILE A 91 7.76 -16.31 2.74
C ILE A 91 7.20 -15.80 4.06
N LEU A 92 7.07 -16.66 5.08
CA LEU A 92 6.54 -16.27 6.38
C LEU A 92 7.42 -15.20 7.04
N LEU A 93 8.73 -15.38 7.06
CA LEU A 93 9.67 -14.41 7.62
C LEU A 93 9.55 -13.05 6.91
N ALA A 94 9.53 -13.04 5.58
CA ALA A 94 9.36 -11.81 4.82
C ALA A 94 7.97 -11.18 5.04
N SER A 95 6.91 -11.99 5.21
CA SER A 95 5.57 -11.51 5.55
C SER A 95 5.55 -10.84 6.92
N PHE A 96 6.26 -11.38 7.89
CA PHE A 96 6.43 -10.74 9.20
C PHE A 96 7.19 -9.41 9.08
N ILE A 97 8.31 -9.37 8.37
CA ILE A 97 9.09 -8.14 8.13
C ILE A 97 8.23 -7.10 7.42
N TYR A 98 7.45 -7.51 6.42
CA TYR A 98 6.53 -6.62 5.71
C TYR A 98 5.44 -6.06 6.62
N THR A 99 4.84 -6.92 7.45
CA THR A 99 3.73 -6.55 8.33
C THR A 99 4.16 -5.63 9.46
N PHE A 100 5.32 -5.90 10.05
CA PHE A 100 5.82 -5.21 11.23
C PHE A 100 6.97 -4.24 10.93
N CYS A 101 7.09 -3.78 9.67
CA CYS A 101 8.09 -2.77 9.31
C CYS A 101 7.84 -1.44 10.03
N GLY A 102 8.91 -0.64 10.18
CA GLY A 102 8.86 0.64 10.88
C GLY A 102 7.79 1.58 10.33
N ALA A 103 7.68 1.68 9.00
CA ALA A 103 6.69 2.52 8.33
C ALA A 103 5.25 2.22 8.76
N ARG A 104 4.96 0.98 9.13
CA ARG A 104 3.63 0.55 9.53
C ARG A 104 3.40 0.68 11.01
N MET A 105 4.34 0.18 11.82
CA MET A 105 4.18 0.14 13.26
C MET A 105 4.05 1.54 13.86
N MET A 106 4.73 2.53 13.29
CA MET A 106 4.65 3.91 13.75
C MET A 106 3.30 4.58 13.52
N ARG A 107 2.52 4.11 12.56
CA ARG A 107 1.26 4.76 12.15
C ARG A 107 0.03 3.85 12.20
N ILE A 108 0.16 2.72 12.84
CA ILE A 108 -0.92 1.74 12.91
C ILE A 108 -2.18 2.30 13.59
N GLY A 109 -1.99 3.16 14.58
CA GLY A 109 -3.09 3.78 15.31
C GLY A 109 -3.60 5.09 14.70
N ASP A 110 -2.83 5.74 13.81
CA ASP A 110 -3.09 7.11 13.40
C ASP A 110 -3.54 7.23 11.94
N ASN A 111 -3.15 6.31 11.07
CA ASN A 111 -3.38 6.50 9.64
C ASN A 111 -3.85 5.24 8.91
N SER A 112 -5.13 5.24 8.53
CA SER A 112 -5.74 4.17 7.73
C SER A 112 -5.13 4.04 6.33
N ILE A 113 -4.61 5.14 5.74
CA ILE A 113 -4.01 5.15 4.38
C ILE A 113 -2.91 4.11 4.26
N ILE A 114 -1.99 4.08 5.23
CA ILE A 114 -0.82 3.20 5.19
C ILE A 114 -1.22 1.73 5.24
N SER A 115 -2.17 1.40 6.11
CA SER A 115 -2.67 0.04 6.23
C SER A 115 -3.40 -0.39 4.96
N VAL A 116 -4.16 0.51 4.33
CA VAL A 116 -4.88 0.27 3.08
C VAL A 116 -3.90 0.01 1.94
N ILE A 117 -2.92 0.90 1.74
CA ILE A 117 -1.88 0.74 0.72
C ILE A 117 -1.15 -0.60 0.87
N ALA A 118 -0.84 -0.94 2.10
CA ALA A 118 -0.09 -2.15 2.39
C ALA A 118 -0.86 -3.46 2.18
N ILE A 119 -2.18 -3.44 2.26
CA ILE A 119 -3.02 -4.58 1.88
C ILE A 119 -3.23 -4.59 0.36
N ALA A 120 -3.46 -3.43 -0.23
CA ALA A 120 -3.84 -3.30 -1.63
C ALA A 120 -2.69 -3.64 -2.59
N ILE A 121 -1.45 -3.18 -2.32
CA ILE A 121 -0.30 -3.38 -3.22
C ILE A 121 -0.04 -4.87 -3.49
N PRO A 122 0.10 -5.75 -2.49
CA PRO A 122 0.30 -7.17 -2.76
C PRO A 122 -0.84 -7.79 -3.57
N PHE A 123 -2.11 -7.42 -3.31
CA PHE A 123 -3.23 -7.91 -4.11
C PHE A 123 -3.22 -7.38 -5.54
N MET A 124 -2.87 -6.11 -5.75
CA MET A 124 -2.76 -5.54 -7.09
C MET A 124 -1.61 -6.20 -7.87
N CYS A 125 -0.45 -6.36 -7.26
CA CYS A 125 0.69 -7.04 -7.88
C CYS A 125 0.38 -8.51 -8.19
N LEU A 126 -0.23 -9.25 -7.25
CA LEU A 126 -0.73 -10.60 -7.49
C LEU A 126 -1.74 -10.63 -8.64
N GLY A 127 -2.63 -9.63 -8.69
CA GLY A 127 -3.61 -9.48 -9.76
C GLY A 127 -2.96 -9.28 -11.13
N ILE A 128 -1.88 -8.50 -11.20
CA ILE A 128 -1.09 -8.33 -12.43
C ILE A 128 -0.48 -9.67 -12.86
N GLU A 129 0.17 -10.41 -11.95
CA GLU A 129 0.71 -11.74 -12.28
C GLU A 129 -0.39 -12.65 -12.84
N LYS A 130 -1.55 -12.71 -12.18
CA LYS A 130 -2.68 -13.53 -12.62
C LYS A 130 -3.32 -13.06 -13.93
N ILE A 131 -3.30 -11.77 -14.23
CA ILE A 131 -3.74 -11.26 -15.53
C ILE A 131 -2.72 -11.64 -16.60
N LEU A 132 -1.43 -11.51 -16.33
CA LEU A 132 -0.39 -11.82 -17.32
C LEU A 132 -0.35 -13.33 -17.65
N GLU A 133 -0.44 -14.19 -16.66
CA GLU A 133 -0.32 -15.64 -16.82
C GLU A 133 -1.66 -16.33 -17.16
N GLU A 134 -2.73 -15.99 -16.42
CA GLU A 134 -3.97 -16.75 -16.41
C GLU A 134 -5.19 -15.98 -16.92
N ASN A 135 -5.05 -14.69 -17.29
CA ASN A 135 -6.16 -13.77 -17.66
C ASN A 135 -7.22 -13.60 -16.54
N LYS A 136 -6.86 -13.82 -15.26
CA LYS A 136 -7.74 -13.68 -14.11
C LYS A 136 -7.63 -12.30 -13.47
N LYS A 137 -8.75 -11.57 -13.39
CA LYS A 137 -8.82 -10.16 -12.95
C LYS A 137 -9.12 -9.99 -11.45
N GLY A 138 -9.58 -11.03 -10.75
CA GLY A 138 -10.19 -10.91 -9.42
C GLY A 138 -9.29 -10.29 -8.35
N TYR A 139 -8.01 -10.64 -8.32
CA TYR A 139 -7.09 -10.07 -7.32
C TYR A 139 -6.76 -8.59 -7.58
N PHE A 140 -6.64 -8.20 -8.86
CA PHE A 140 -6.43 -6.79 -9.21
C PHE A 140 -7.66 -5.94 -8.84
N PHE A 141 -8.85 -6.46 -9.16
CA PHE A 141 -10.12 -5.87 -8.75
C PHE A 141 -10.20 -5.70 -7.22
N LEU A 142 -9.88 -6.76 -6.46
CA LEU A 142 -9.90 -6.72 -5.00
C LEU A 142 -8.92 -5.69 -4.43
N GLY A 143 -7.67 -5.67 -4.92
CA GLY A 143 -6.67 -4.69 -4.49
C GLY A 143 -7.10 -3.25 -4.77
N THR A 144 -7.65 -2.99 -5.96
CA THR A 144 -8.19 -1.67 -6.32
C THR A 144 -9.38 -1.29 -5.45
N LEU A 145 -10.29 -2.23 -5.19
CA LEU A 145 -11.45 -2.01 -4.32
C LEU A 145 -11.03 -1.67 -2.88
N VAL A 146 -10.03 -2.37 -2.34
CA VAL A 146 -9.46 -2.06 -1.01
C VAL A 146 -8.90 -0.64 -0.97
N CYS A 147 -8.19 -0.19 -2.01
CA CYS A 147 -7.71 1.19 -2.11
C CYS A 147 -8.86 2.19 -2.06
N LEU A 148 -9.87 2.00 -2.93
CA LEU A 148 -10.96 2.96 -3.12
C LEU A 148 -11.89 3.03 -1.91
N MET A 149 -12.22 1.88 -1.31
CA MET A 149 -13.11 1.81 -0.14
C MET A 149 -12.40 2.07 1.18
N GLY A 150 -11.09 1.83 1.24
CA GLY A 150 -10.30 2.07 2.46
C GLY A 150 -9.98 3.53 2.66
N PHE A 151 -9.37 4.13 1.66
CA PHE A 151 -9.06 5.56 1.57
C PHE A 151 -8.87 5.95 0.11
N PRO A 152 -9.81 6.66 -0.53
CA PRO A 152 -9.79 6.92 -1.97
C PRO A 152 -8.49 7.54 -2.51
N TYR A 153 -7.85 8.41 -1.73
CA TYR A 153 -6.55 9.00 -2.10
C TYR A 153 -5.43 7.97 -2.32
N SER A 154 -5.55 6.79 -1.70
CA SER A 154 -4.54 5.73 -1.82
C SER A 154 -4.30 5.30 -3.25
N ILE A 155 -5.33 5.35 -4.11
CA ILE A 155 -5.21 4.96 -5.52
C ILE A 155 -4.23 5.86 -6.28
N LEU A 156 -4.19 7.16 -5.95
CA LEU A 156 -3.27 8.11 -6.59
C LEU A 156 -1.81 7.80 -6.25
N ILE A 157 -1.55 7.31 -5.03
CA ILE A 157 -0.20 6.95 -4.60
C ILE A 157 0.27 5.66 -5.27
N VAL A 158 -0.62 4.67 -5.43
CA VAL A 158 -0.23 3.34 -5.90
C VAL A 158 -0.31 3.18 -7.42
N ALA A 159 -1.06 4.03 -8.13
CA ALA A 159 -1.33 3.86 -9.57
C ALA A 159 -0.06 3.82 -10.41
N ILE A 160 0.81 4.82 -10.29
CA ILE A 160 2.05 4.91 -11.07
C ILE A 160 3.01 3.75 -10.73
N PRO A 161 3.32 3.46 -9.46
CA PRO A 161 4.19 2.34 -9.10
C PRO A 161 3.66 0.98 -9.56
N VAL A 162 2.36 0.74 -9.44
CA VAL A 162 1.72 -0.51 -9.88
C VAL A 162 1.73 -0.62 -11.41
N ALA A 163 1.51 0.49 -12.13
CA ALA A 163 1.66 0.53 -13.58
C ALA A 163 3.11 0.24 -14.01
N GLY A 164 4.09 0.84 -13.33
CA GLY A 164 5.51 0.55 -13.56
C GLY A 164 5.85 -0.93 -13.32
N TYR A 165 5.34 -1.50 -12.21
CA TYR A 165 5.46 -2.93 -11.94
C TYR A 165 4.86 -3.77 -13.07
N ALA A 166 3.64 -3.45 -13.52
CA ALA A 166 2.97 -4.16 -14.61
C ALA A 166 3.76 -4.12 -15.92
N CYS A 167 4.32 -2.97 -16.30
CA CYS A 167 5.16 -2.83 -17.50
C CYS A 167 6.44 -3.69 -17.41
N ILE A 168 7.13 -3.65 -16.26
CA ILE A 168 8.32 -4.46 -16.02
C ILE A 168 7.96 -5.94 -16.12
N ARG A 169 6.90 -6.39 -15.43
CA ARG A 169 6.48 -7.79 -15.45
C ARG A 169 6.02 -8.24 -16.82
N TYR A 170 5.24 -7.42 -17.55
CA TYR A 170 4.84 -7.73 -18.92
C TYR A 170 6.06 -8.01 -19.80
N TYR A 171 7.07 -7.13 -19.74
CA TYR A 171 8.29 -7.30 -20.54
C TYR A 171 9.01 -8.63 -20.28
N TYR A 172 8.99 -9.09 -19.03
CA TYR A 172 9.74 -10.28 -18.63
C TYR A 172 8.96 -11.59 -18.70
N VAL A 173 7.64 -11.56 -18.47
CA VAL A 173 6.79 -12.77 -18.37
C VAL A 173 6.17 -13.11 -19.72
N VAL A 174 5.69 -12.10 -20.46
CA VAL A 174 4.93 -12.34 -21.69
C VAL A 174 5.87 -12.58 -22.86
N GLN A 175 5.71 -13.72 -23.54
CA GLN A 175 6.50 -14.10 -24.72
C GLN A 175 6.04 -13.34 -25.96
N ASP A 176 4.72 -13.31 -26.21
CA ASP A 176 4.13 -12.55 -27.33
C ASP A 176 4.03 -11.07 -26.97
N LYS A 177 4.96 -10.28 -27.48
CA LYS A 177 5.04 -8.82 -27.28
C LYS A 177 4.28 -8.02 -28.32
N SER A 178 3.31 -8.63 -28.99
CA SER A 178 2.47 -7.92 -29.96
C SER A 178 1.68 -6.80 -29.26
N ILE A 179 1.47 -5.69 -29.98
CA ILE A 179 0.67 -4.56 -29.50
C ILE A 179 -0.74 -5.02 -29.13
N LYS A 180 -1.31 -5.95 -29.89
CA LYS A 180 -2.64 -6.51 -29.62
C LYS A 180 -2.70 -7.21 -28.26
N ASN A 181 -1.70 -8.04 -27.96
CA ASN A 181 -1.63 -8.73 -26.66
C ASN A 181 -1.42 -7.73 -25.50
N PHE A 182 -0.53 -6.75 -25.69
CA PHE A 182 -0.32 -5.67 -24.69
C PHE A 182 -1.63 -4.93 -24.40
N LEU A 183 -2.31 -4.44 -25.43
CA LEU A 183 -3.60 -3.74 -25.27
C LEU A 183 -4.66 -4.64 -24.64
N GLY A 184 -4.67 -5.95 -24.96
CA GLY A 184 -5.56 -6.91 -24.33
C GLY A 184 -5.33 -7.05 -22.82
N LYS A 185 -4.06 -7.05 -22.35
CA LYS A 185 -3.73 -7.08 -20.91
C LYS A 185 -4.07 -5.75 -20.22
N VAL A 186 -3.75 -4.62 -20.87
CA VAL A 186 -4.12 -3.28 -20.36
C VAL A 186 -5.64 -3.18 -20.22
N TRP A 187 -6.40 -3.66 -21.22
CA TRP A 187 -7.86 -3.66 -21.16
C TRP A 187 -8.40 -4.46 -19.96
N GLN A 188 -7.78 -5.60 -19.65
CA GLN A 188 -8.18 -6.39 -18.48
C GLN A 188 -7.95 -5.64 -17.17
N VAL A 189 -6.83 -4.91 -17.03
CA VAL A 189 -6.53 -4.06 -15.87
C VAL A 189 -7.56 -2.93 -15.77
N ILE A 190 -7.85 -2.26 -16.87
CA ILE A 190 -8.85 -1.18 -16.93
C ILE A 190 -10.24 -1.70 -16.54
N CYS A 191 -10.70 -2.81 -17.10
CA CYS A 191 -12.00 -3.39 -16.74
C CYS A 191 -12.10 -3.73 -15.25
N ALA A 192 -11.04 -4.32 -14.67
CA ALA A 192 -11.01 -4.61 -13.24
C ALA A 192 -11.03 -3.33 -12.40
N GLY A 193 -10.27 -2.29 -12.81
CA GLY A 193 -10.26 -0.99 -12.15
C GLY A 193 -11.61 -0.27 -12.20
N ILE A 194 -12.24 -0.23 -13.39
CA ILE A 194 -13.58 0.35 -13.55
C ILE A 194 -14.62 -0.40 -12.70
N GLY A 195 -14.58 -1.74 -12.70
CA GLY A 195 -15.48 -2.54 -11.86
C GLY A 195 -15.35 -2.18 -10.37
N ALA A 196 -14.12 -2.04 -9.87
CA ALA A 196 -13.88 -1.61 -8.50
C ALA A 196 -14.34 -0.17 -8.24
N LEU A 197 -14.12 0.74 -9.21
CA LEU A 197 -14.54 2.13 -9.13
C LEU A 197 -16.07 2.26 -9.08
N LEU A 198 -16.79 1.49 -9.89
CA LEU A 198 -18.26 1.52 -9.89
C LEU A 198 -18.84 1.09 -8.54
N ILE A 199 -18.25 0.08 -7.88
CA ILE A 199 -18.68 -0.31 -6.54
C ILE A 199 -18.35 0.76 -5.51
N ALA A 200 -17.16 1.37 -5.60
CA ALA A 200 -16.70 2.38 -4.65
C ALA A 200 -17.17 3.80 -4.99
N ALA A 201 -17.94 3.99 -6.07
CA ALA A 201 -18.32 5.31 -6.59
C ALA A 201 -19.05 6.18 -5.55
N TYR A 202 -19.87 5.57 -4.69
CA TYR A 202 -20.59 6.26 -3.64
C TYR A 202 -19.69 6.99 -2.63
N GLN A 203 -18.45 6.52 -2.45
CA GLN A 203 -17.43 7.14 -1.59
C GLN A 203 -16.43 7.96 -2.40
N PHE A 204 -16.01 7.42 -3.57
CA PHE A 204 -14.97 8.01 -4.40
C PHE A 204 -15.42 9.33 -5.04
N VAL A 205 -16.64 9.40 -5.57
CA VAL A 205 -17.13 10.60 -6.25
C VAL A 205 -17.24 11.80 -5.30
N PRO A 206 -17.91 11.70 -4.12
CA PRO A 206 -17.92 12.79 -3.15
C PRO A 206 -16.53 13.19 -2.67
N TYR A 207 -15.62 12.21 -2.49
CA TYR A 207 -14.25 12.49 -2.12
C TYR A 207 -13.51 13.35 -3.16
N ILE A 208 -13.61 13.01 -4.45
CA ILE A 208 -12.98 13.79 -5.52
C ILE A 208 -13.61 15.19 -5.61
N CYS A 209 -14.93 15.30 -5.56
CA CYS A 209 -15.61 16.61 -5.58
C CYS A 209 -15.13 17.51 -4.44
N ASN A 210 -14.99 16.96 -3.23
CA ASN A 210 -14.48 17.71 -2.09
C ASN A 210 -12.99 18.06 -2.23
N ALA A 211 -12.17 17.12 -2.74
CA ALA A 211 -10.75 17.37 -2.96
C ALA A 211 -10.49 18.49 -3.98
N LEU A 212 -11.28 18.55 -5.05
CA LEU A 212 -11.16 19.59 -6.08
C LEU A 212 -11.54 20.99 -5.57
N GLN A 213 -12.40 21.08 -4.55
CA GLN A 213 -12.82 22.34 -3.90
C GLN A 213 -11.87 22.77 -2.78
N SER A 214 -10.95 21.89 -2.37
CA SER A 214 -10.02 22.16 -1.26
C SER A 214 -8.85 23.05 -1.71
N ALA A 215 -8.57 24.11 -0.95
CA ALA A 215 -7.39 24.95 -1.14
C ALA A 215 -6.04 24.21 -1.03
N ARG A 216 -6.04 22.96 -0.54
CA ARG A 216 -4.85 22.10 -0.49
C ARG A 216 -4.35 21.63 -1.85
N THR A 217 -5.14 21.82 -2.91
CA THR A 217 -4.73 21.57 -4.30
C THR A 217 -3.85 22.70 -4.85
N GLU A 218 -3.79 23.86 -4.20
CA GLU A 218 -2.81 24.90 -4.51
C GLU A 218 -1.45 24.40 -4.02
N GLY A 219 -0.59 24.03 -4.97
CA GLY A 219 0.67 23.33 -4.75
C GLY A 219 1.52 23.92 -3.64
N GLY A 220 1.94 23.07 -2.70
CA GLY A 220 2.91 23.43 -1.67
C GLY A 220 4.21 23.95 -2.29
N LYS A 221 4.94 24.82 -1.59
CA LYS A 221 6.25 25.29 -2.04
C LYS A 221 7.15 24.09 -2.33
N ILE A 222 7.44 23.87 -3.60
CA ILE A 222 8.40 22.85 -4.03
C ILE A 222 9.78 23.37 -3.63
N GLY A 223 10.45 22.70 -2.72
CA GLY A 223 11.84 22.97 -2.35
C GLY A 223 12.79 22.68 -3.53
N ASN A 224 14.04 22.36 -3.26
CA ASN A 224 14.97 21.95 -4.31
C ASN A 224 14.48 20.62 -4.92
N ILE A 225 14.32 20.60 -6.26
CA ILE A 225 13.77 19.46 -6.99
C ILE A 225 14.80 18.36 -7.30
N PHE A 226 16.08 18.66 -7.14
CA PHE A 226 17.17 17.74 -7.51
C PHE A 226 17.78 17.00 -6.33
N TYR A 227 17.79 17.59 -5.14
CA TYR A 227 18.36 16.98 -3.95
C TYR A 227 17.63 17.41 -2.68
N TYR A 228 17.60 16.52 -1.70
CA TYR A 228 17.15 16.80 -0.33
C TYR A 228 18.29 17.38 0.50
N ASP A 229 17.98 17.89 1.69
CA ASP A 229 18.99 18.27 2.67
C ASP A 229 19.90 17.06 2.98
N ILE A 230 21.18 17.32 3.19
CA ILE A 230 22.16 16.27 3.50
C ILE A 230 21.76 15.44 4.73
N LYS A 231 21.12 16.05 5.71
CA LYS A 231 20.57 15.41 6.90
C LYS A 231 19.59 14.29 6.55
N TYR A 232 18.78 14.48 5.51
CA TYR A 232 17.83 13.48 5.01
C TYR A 232 18.52 12.19 4.57
N TYR A 233 19.65 12.27 3.88
CA TYR A 233 20.37 11.09 3.41
C TYR A 233 20.99 10.29 4.56
N PHE A 234 21.53 10.97 5.57
CA PHE A 234 22.04 10.29 6.78
C PHE A 234 20.91 9.61 7.56
N GLN A 235 19.78 10.28 7.70
CA GLN A 235 18.60 9.71 8.33
C GLN A 235 18.09 8.50 7.55
N ALA A 236 18.05 8.57 6.22
CA ALA A 236 17.64 7.47 5.35
C ALA A 236 18.48 6.21 5.56
N ILE A 237 19.80 6.34 5.64
CA ILE A 237 20.71 5.21 5.90
C ILE A 237 20.45 4.59 7.27
N ARG A 238 20.29 5.42 8.31
CA ARG A 238 19.97 4.95 9.66
C ARG A 238 18.64 4.19 9.68
N ASP A 239 17.63 4.73 9.04
CA ASP A 239 16.25 4.24 9.12
C ASP A 239 15.99 3.00 8.24
N ILE A 240 16.94 2.61 7.40
CA ILE A 240 16.92 1.31 6.73
C ILE A 240 16.97 0.16 7.75
N ILE A 241 17.78 0.28 8.79
CA ILE A 241 18.03 -0.78 9.78
C ILE A 241 17.20 -0.56 11.05
N SER A 242 17.05 0.68 11.48
CA SER A 242 16.48 1.06 12.78
C SER A 242 14.98 1.30 12.72
N ILE A 243 14.26 0.78 13.71
CA ILE A 243 12.87 1.13 14.01
C ILE A 243 12.88 2.31 14.98
N THR A 244 13.34 3.49 14.54
CA THR A 244 13.37 4.67 15.42
C THR A 244 12.08 5.44 15.38
N TYR A 245 11.60 5.84 16.58
CA TYR A 245 10.28 6.43 16.81
C TYR A 245 10.22 7.95 16.60
N TYR A 246 11.34 8.64 16.38
CA TYR A 246 11.44 10.07 16.68
C TYR A 246 11.62 11.03 15.51
N ASP A 247 11.71 10.59 14.25
CA ASP A 247 11.97 11.51 13.14
C ASP A 247 11.10 11.26 11.90
N ASP A 248 10.83 12.33 11.15
CA ASP A 248 10.00 12.34 9.94
C ASP A 248 10.64 11.71 8.69
N ALA A 249 11.84 11.13 8.83
CA ALA A 249 12.55 10.49 7.75
C ALA A 249 12.03 9.07 7.43
N TRP A 250 12.76 8.33 6.65
CA TRP A 250 12.37 7.02 6.16
C TRP A 250 12.14 6.02 7.30
N LYS A 251 11.01 5.37 7.27
CA LYS A 251 10.62 4.40 8.30
C LYS A 251 10.54 2.99 7.70
N ILE A 252 11.58 2.58 6.96
CA ILE A 252 11.62 1.29 6.29
C ILE A 252 11.73 0.18 7.34
N GLY A 253 12.68 0.31 8.29
CA GLY A 253 12.80 -0.60 9.42
C GLY A 253 12.95 -2.06 9.02
N MET A 254 13.91 -2.35 8.16
CA MET A 254 14.30 -3.72 7.88
C MET A 254 15.13 -4.24 9.04
N THR A 255 14.83 -5.45 9.49
CA THR A 255 15.69 -6.13 10.47
C THR A 255 17.07 -6.39 9.88
N SER A 256 18.09 -6.57 10.72
CA SER A 256 19.44 -6.99 10.29
C SER A 256 19.44 -8.27 9.43
N ILE A 257 18.51 -9.19 9.72
CA ILE A 257 18.30 -10.40 8.89
C ILE A 257 17.87 -10.01 7.46
N GLY A 258 17.01 -9.00 7.32
CA GLY A 258 16.59 -8.50 6.00
C GLY A 258 17.78 -7.94 5.20
N VAL A 259 18.67 -7.17 5.85
CA VAL A 259 19.86 -6.62 5.20
C VAL A 259 20.78 -7.75 4.72
N ILE A 260 21.02 -8.77 5.56
CA ILE A 260 21.84 -9.93 5.19
C ILE A 260 21.23 -10.66 3.99
N ALA A 261 19.92 -10.89 3.98
CA ALA A 261 19.21 -11.56 2.89
C ALA A 261 19.35 -10.78 1.56
N ILE A 262 19.22 -9.45 1.60
CA ILE A 262 19.40 -8.58 0.43
C ILE A 262 20.82 -8.67 -0.10
N LEU A 263 21.82 -8.52 0.76
CA LEU A 263 23.23 -8.61 0.36
C LEU A 263 23.55 -9.98 -0.24
N TYR A 264 23.01 -11.05 0.35
CA TYR A 264 23.16 -12.40 -0.17
C TYR A 264 22.55 -12.56 -1.57
N LEU A 265 21.32 -12.06 -1.78
CA LEU A 265 20.66 -12.10 -3.09
C LEU A 265 21.45 -11.31 -4.14
N ILE A 266 21.94 -10.12 -3.79
CA ILE A 266 22.77 -9.29 -4.69
C ILE A 266 24.04 -10.03 -5.07
N ALA A 267 24.70 -10.68 -4.12
CA ALA A 267 25.94 -11.43 -4.37
C ALA A 267 25.70 -12.67 -5.25
N LYS A 268 24.58 -13.36 -5.07
CA LYS A 268 24.29 -14.62 -5.75
C LYS A 268 23.44 -14.48 -7.02
N ARG A 269 22.57 -13.48 -7.13
CA ARG A 269 21.67 -13.08 -8.26
C ARG A 269 21.62 -14.06 -9.45
N LYS A 270 21.19 -15.29 -9.17
CA LYS A 270 21.28 -16.41 -10.13
C LYS A 270 20.20 -16.38 -11.19
N THR A 271 18.99 -15.99 -10.81
CA THR A 271 17.84 -16.08 -11.68
C THR A 271 17.50 -14.75 -12.35
N ARG A 272 16.71 -14.83 -13.43
CA ARG A 272 16.18 -13.64 -14.10
C ARG A 272 15.25 -12.86 -13.18
N GLY A 273 14.46 -13.56 -12.35
CA GLY A 273 13.59 -12.97 -11.35
C GLY A 273 14.36 -12.17 -10.29
N ASP A 274 15.48 -12.69 -9.78
CA ASP A 274 16.33 -11.99 -8.82
C ASP A 274 16.77 -10.62 -9.36
N LYS A 275 17.24 -10.60 -10.63
CA LYS A 275 17.68 -9.37 -11.29
C LYS A 275 16.56 -8.36 -11.44
N GLN A 276 15.32 -8.81 -11.72
CA GLN A 276 14.16 -7.93 -11.83
C GLN A 276 13.83 -7.24 -10.52
N PHE A 277 13.74 -8.03 -9.43
CA PHE A 277 13.41 -7.46 -8.13
C PHE A 277 14.53 -6.59 -7.57
N ILE A 278 15.79 -6.94 -7.81
CA ILE A 278 16.93 -6.05 -7.50
C ILE A 278 16.83 -4.75 -8.31
N PHE A 279 16.49 -4.81 -9.59
CA PHE A 279 16.27 -3.61 -10.40
C PHE A 279 15.13 -2.74 -9.86
N CYS A 280 13.98 -3.35 -9.53
CA CYS A 280 12.87 -2.63 -8.90
C CYS A 280 13.27 -2.00 -7.56
N MET A 281 14.08 -2.68 -6.76
CA MET A 281 14.61 -2.15 -5.50
C MET A 281 15.51 -0.94 -5.73
N LEU A 282 16.43 -1.01 -6.69
CA LEU A 282 17.32 0.12 -7.03
C LEU A 282 16.53 1.29 -7.62
N LEU A 283 15.54 1.03 -8.47
CA LEU A 283 14.65 2.06 -9.01
C LEU A 283 13.84 2.73 -7.90
N GLY A 284 13.30 1.94 -6.97
CA GLY A 284 12.58 2.48 -5.83
C GLY A 284 13.47 3.30 -4.90
N LEU A 285 14.72 2.88 -4.70
CA LEU A 285 15.72 3.65 -3.97
C LEU A 285 16.00 5.00 -4.66
N PHE A 286 16.13 4.99 -5.98
CA PHE A 286 16.29 6.23 -6.77
C PHE A 286 15.10 7.17 -6.57
N VAL A 287 13.86 6.67 -6.62
CA VAL A 287 12.65 7.48 -6.36
C VAL A 287 12.69 8.13 -4.98
N LEU A 288 13.15 7.40 -3.97
CA LEU A 288 13.22 7.93 -2.60
C LEU A 288 14.38 8.93 -2.39
N LEU A 289 15.48 8.77 -3.12
CA LEU A 289 16.67 9.63 -2.97
C LEU A 289 16.58 10.93 -3.76
N VAL A 290 15.71 11.00 -4.79
CA VAL A 290 15.67 12.13 -5.72
C VAL A 290 14.30 12.81 -5.69
N PRO A 291 14.19 14.06 -5.22
CA PRO A 291 12.90 14.75 -5.04
C PRO A 291 12.03 14.79 -6.29
N ILE A 292 12.59 15.03 -7.47
CA ILE A 292 11.83 15.07 -8.72
C ILE A 292 11.20 13.70 -9.05
N ALA A 293 11.86 12.60 -8.69
CA ALA A 293 11.32 11.27 -8.90
C ALA A 293 10.17 10.98 -7.93
N ASP A 294 10.29 11.37 -6.66
CA ASP A 294 9.19 11.29 -5.67
C ASP A 294 8.00 12.17 -6.08
N LEU A 295 8.26 13.38 -6.56
CA LEU A 295 7.23 14.28 -7.11
C LEU A 295 6.49 13.64 -8.29
N ALA A 296 7.21 13.06 -9.24
CA ALA A 296 6.63 12.42 -10.42
C ALA A 296 5.72 11.24 -10.03
N VAL A 297 6.16 10.39 -9.09
CA VAL A 297 5.37 9.27 -8.59
C VAL A 297 4.13 9.74 -7.81
N ASN A 298 4.22 10.89 -7.11
CA ASN A 298 3.11 11.49 -6.38
C ASN A 298 2.27 12.47 -7.24
N LEU A 299 2.30 12.34 -8.58
CA LEU A 299 1.54 13.21 -9.50
C LEU A 299 1.78 14.72 -9.26
N PHE A 300 2.98 15.10 -8.89
CA PHE A 300 3.41 16.47 -8.58
C PHE A 300 2.65 17.15 -7.43
N MET A 301 1.95 16.38 -6.59
CA MET A 301 1.25 16.89 -5.41
C MET A 301 2.15 17.20 -4.20
N GLY A 302 3.47 16.96 -4.32
CA GLY A 302 4.48 17.22 -3.31
C GLY A 302 5.41 16.04 -3.07
N ALA A 303 6.66 16.34 -2.76
CA ALA A 303 7.66 15.35 -2.33
C ALA A 303 7.44 15.04 -0.84
N ASN A 304 6.64 14.04 -0.55
CA ASN A 304 6.22 13.70 0.82
C ASN A 304 6.68 12.30 1.29
N GLY A 305 7.53 11.65 0.51
CA GLY A 305 8.10 10.34 0.84
C GLY A 305 7.09 9.19 0.96
N ARG A 306 5.85 9.37 0.49
CA ARG A 306 4.80 8.32 0.60
C ARG A 306 5.12 7.06 -0.18
N PHE A 307 5.99 7.15 -1.18
CA PHE A 307 6.50 6.00 -1.92
C PHE A 307 7.20 4.97 -1.03
N GLN A 308 7.71 5.35 0.15
CA GLN A 308 8.33 4.42 1.10
C GLN A 308 7.43 3.22 1.45
N TYR A 309 6.09 3.41 1.48
CA TYR A 309 5.15 2.32 1.80
C TYR A 309 5.07 1.26 0.70
N ILE A 310 5.32 1.67 -0.54
CA ILE A 310 5.40 0.77 -1.69
C ILE A 310 6.78 0.12 -1.73
N TYR A 311 7.81 0.91 -1.41
CA TYR A 311 9.19 0.45 -1.42
C TYR A 311 9.41 -0.69 -0.43
N VAL A 312 8.78 -0.66 0.74
CA VAL A 312 8.83 -1.76 1.73
C VAL A 312 8.31 -3.08 1.13
N PHE A 313 7.29 -3.05 0.27
CA PHE A 313 6.82 -4.25 -0.41
C PHE A 313 7.90 -4.86 -1.31
N ILE A 314 8.57 -4.04 -2.12
CA ILE A 314 9.64 -4.48 -3.02
C ILE A 314 10.79 -5.08 -2.21
N ILE A 315 11.19 -4.43 -1.14
CA ILE A 315 12.25 -4.89 -0.24
C ILE A 315 11.89 -6.23 0.40
N ALA A 316 10.67 -6.37 0.93
CA ALA A 316 10.23 -7.62 1.54
C ALA A 316 10.23 -8.78 0.53
N MET A 317 9.92 -8.52 -0.75
CA MET A 317 10.05 -9.51 -1.81
C MET A 317 11.51 -9.93 -2.05
N VAL A 318 12.43 -8.96 -2.08
CA VAL A 318 13.88 -9.23 -2.20
C VAL A 318 14.38 -10.05 -1.01
N ILE A 319 13.90 -9.74 0.20
CA ILE A 319 14.22 -10.51 1.41
C ILE A 319 13.71 -11.96 1.30
N ALA A 320 12.48 -12.18 0.87
CA ALA A 320 11.93 -13.50 0.69
C ALA A 320 12.76 -14.37 -0.24
N MET A 321 13.16 -13.79 -1.39
CA MET A 321 14.01 -14.47 -2.38
C MET A 321 15.42 -14.72 -1.84
N GLY A 322 15.99 -13.76 -1.12
CA GLY A 322 17.32 -13.88 -0.51
C GLY A 322 17.36 -14.96 0.57
N CYS A 323 16.36 -15.01 1.45
CA CYS A 323 16.24 -16.04 2.49
C CYS A 323 16.12 -17.43 1.88
N GLU A 324 15.27 -17.60 0.85
CA GLU A 324 15.15 -18.89 0.18
C GLU A 324 16.43 -19.36 -0.46
N GLN A 325 17.17 -18.46 -1.14
CA GLN A 325 18.46 -18.81 -1.72
C GLN A 325 19.52 -19.14 -0.65
N PHE A 326 19.44 -18.48 0.51
CA PHE A 326 20.31 -18.76 1.63
C PHE A 326 20.05 -20.17 2.20
N VAL A 327 18.78 -20.53 2.40
CA VAL A 327 18.37 -21.83 2.98
C VAL A 327 18.63 -22.99 2.01
N HIS A 328 18.30 -22.82 0.74
CA HIS A 328 18.31 -23.93 -0.22
C HIS A 328 19.50 -23.89 -1.20
N GLY A 329 20.35 -22.91 -1.16
CA GLY A 329 21.67 -22.80 -1.83
C GLY A 329 21.81 -23.19 -3.31
N LYS A 330 20.91 -23.98 -3.89
CA LYS A 330 21.06 -24.62 -5.20
C LYS A 330 19.76 -24.78 -6.03
N ILE A 331 18.63 -24.25 -5.64
CA ILE A 331 17.41 -24.43 -6.46
C ILE A 331 17.58 -23.62 -7.76
N LYS A 332 17.83 -24.35 -8.87
CA LYS A 332 17.68 -23.78 -10.21
C LYS A 332 16.20 -23.44 -10.40
N ARG A 333 15.89 -22.17 -10.40
CA ARG A 333 14.57 -21.69 -10.86
C ARG A 333 14.69 -21.31 -12.32
N GLU A 334 14.15 -22.13 -13.14
CA GLU A 334 13.64 -21.71 -14.43
C GLU A 334 12.25 -21.15 -14.15
N LEU A 335 12.13 -19.82 -14.16
CA LEU A 335 10.82 -19.18 -14.23
C LEU A 335 10.25 -19.48 -15.61
N PRO A 336 8.99 -19.90 -15.71
CA PRO A 336 8.34 -20.18 -16.98
C PRO A 336 8.34 -18.97 -17.92
#